data_4ba93cabbc4f2f35de711c34c9fcd9ad
#
_entry.id   4ba93cabbc4f2f35de711c34c9fcd9ad
#
_cell.length_a   1.000
_cell.length_b   1.000
_cell.length_c   1.000
_cell.angle_alpha   90.00
_cell.angle_beta   90.00
_cell.angle_gamma   90.00
#
_symmetry.space_group_name_H-M   'P 1'
#
loop_
_entity.id
_entity.type
_entity.pdbx_description
1 polymer ?
#
loop_
_entity_poly.entity_id
_entity_poly.type
_entity_poly.pdbx_seq_one_letter_code
_entity_poly.pdbx_strand_id
1 'polypeptide(L)'
;VLRAMAAPLVGQYDPFMTTAMAETQELYRGVWNTANDATLLIDGTSRAGIEAAIVSLVRPGDRVLVPVFGRFGHLLAEIAERAQAEVHTIETEWGQVFPASVIEEAIIRVKPTLLALVQGDTSTTMNQPLDEVGAICAKHGVLFYADATASLGGNAFEADAWGLDAATAGLQKCLGGPSGSSPVTLSERAVEAIRSRGRVEAGIREAGDASSADFVRSNYFDLGMILDYWGP
;
A
#
# COMPACT_ATOMS: atom_id res chain seq x y z
N VAL A 1 11.23 18.22 -13.48
CA VAL A 1 11.77 16.87 -13.28
C VAL A 1 13.24 16.84 -13.69
N LEU A 2 13.60 16.97 -14.99
CA LEU A 2 14.99 16.82 -15.48
C LEU A 2 15.98 17.76 -14.77
N ARG A 3 15.59 19.00 -14.48
CA ARG A 3 16.47 19.95 -13.76
C ARG A 3 16.73 19.48 -12.32
N ALA A 4 15.72 18.96 -11.64
CA ALA A 4 15.88 18.42 -10.27
C ALA A 4 16.78 17.16 -10.27
N MET A 5 16.63 16.29 -11.27
CA MET A 5 17.49 15.10 -11.40
C MET A 5 18.96 15.42 -11.74
N ALA A 6 19.23 16.59 -12.29
CA ALA A 6 20.58 17.07 -12.59
C ALA A 6 21.24 17.86 -11.42
N ALA A 7 20.51 18.02 -10.29
CA ALA A 7 21.07 18.68 -9.12
C ALA A 7 22.20 17.84 -8.49
N PRO A 8 23.15 18.48 -7.79
CA PRO A 8 24.16 17.76 -7.03
C PRO A 8 23.54 16.80 -6.04
N LEU A 9 24.18 15.66 -5.80
CA LEU A 9 23.77 14.70 -4.79
C LEU A 9 23.90 15.31 -3.39
N VAL A 10 22.92 15.02 -2.54
CA VAL A 10 22.87 15.48 -1.16
C VAL A 10 22.95 14.25 -0.24
N GLY A 11 23.63 14.39 0.89
CA GLY A 11 23.74 13.32 1.87
C GLY A 11 22.38 13.02 2.52
N GLN A 12 22.16 11.78 2.86
CA GLN A 12 20.91 11.27 3.46
C GLN A 12 20.53 12.00 4.76
N TYR A 13 21.48 12.43 5.56
CA TYR A 13 21.28 13.16 6.81
C TYR A 13 21.50 14.68 6.70
N ASP A 14 21.63 15.18 5.47
CA ASP A 14 21.71 16.62 5.25
C ASP A 14 20.37 17.29 5.63
N PRO A 15 20.38 18.43 6.31
CA PRO A 15 19.15 19.16 6.67
C PRO A 15 18.26 19.47 5.46
N PHE A 16 18.84 19.68 4.29
CA PHE A 16 18.08 19.85 3.05
C PHE A 16 17.29 18.57 2.71
N MET A 17 17.92 17.39 2.84
CA MET A 17 17.26 16.13 2.51
C MET A 17 16.11 15.82 3.46
N THR A 18 16.28 16.03 4.75
CA THR A 18 15.21 15.82 5.74
C THR A 18 14.03 16.77 5.52
N THR A 19 14.32 18.05 5.22
CA THR A 19 13.28 19.03 4.87
C THR A 19 12.55 18.64 3.60
N ALA A 20 13.28 18.30 2.53
CA ALA A 20 12.68 17.88 1.26
C ALA A 20 11.82 16.62 1.41
N MET A 21 12.22 15.68 2.27
CA MET A 21 11.43 14.48 2.57
C MET A 21 10.12 14.85 3.28
N ALA A 22 10.18 15.68 4.32
CA ALA A 22 8.99 16.12 5.05
C ALA A 22 8.00 16.90 4.14
N GLU A 23 8.51 17.83 3.32
CA GLU A 23 7.70 18.54 2.33
C GLU A 23 7.07 17.59 1.31
N THR A 24 7.80 16.58 0.87
CA THR A 24 7.31 15.58 -0.08
C THR A 24 6.18 14.74 0.53
N GLN A 25 6.33 14.31 1.77
CA GLN A 25 5.29 13.58 2.51
C GLN A 25 4.03 14.42 2.66
N GLU A 26 4.15 15.71 3.00
CA GLU A 26 3.02 16.64 3.10
C GLU A 26 2.30 16.82 1.75
N LEU A 27 3.06 17.00 0.67
CA LEU A 27 2.48 17.10 -0.67
C LEU A 27 1.72 15.82 -1.07
N TYR A 28 2.24 14.64 -0.70
CA TYR A 28 1.56 13.38 -0.96
C TYR A 28 0.30 13.21 -0.12
N ARG A 29 0.25 13.69 1.13
CA ARG A 29 -1.02 13.73 1.89
C ARG A 29 -2.10 14.48 1.11
N GLY A 30 -1.74 15.61 0.50
CA GLY A 30 -2.67 16.34 -0.37
C GLY A 30 -3.07 15.56 -1.64
N VAL A 31 -2.17 14.80 -2.24
CA VAL A 31 -2.48 13.99 -3.44
C VAL A 31 -3.38 12.79 -3.11
N TRP A 32 -3.20 12.19 -1.93
CA TRP A 32 -4.01 11.08 -1.43
C TRP A 32 -5.36 11.54 -0.84
N ASN A 33 -5.56 12.84 -0.60
CA ASN A 33 -6.66 13.38 0.20
C ASN A 33 -6.76 12.67 1.55
N THR A 34 -5.68 12.74 2.33
CA THR A 34 -5.56 12.05 3.62
C THR A 34 -4.89 12.90 4.67
N ALA A 35 -5.28 12.67 5.93
CA ALA A 35 -4.59 13.16 7.12
C ALA A 35 -3.59 12.14 7.70
N ASN A 36 -3.39 11.00 7.05
CA ASN A 36 -2.48 9.96 7.52
C ASN A 36 -1.05 10.48 7.66
N ASP A 37 -0.54 10.52 8.86
CA ASP A 37 0.86 10.87 9.14
C ASP A 37 1.82 9.89 8.46
N ALA A 38 1.48 8.60 8.44
CA ALA A 38 2.25 7.56 7.79
C ALA A 38 2.08 7.59 6.26
N THR A 39 2.49 8.70 5.65
CA THR A 39 2.54 8.88 4.19
C THR A 39 3.99 9.00 3.76
N LEU A 40 4.48 8.02 3.03
CA LEU A 40 5.90 7.77 2.79
C LEU A 40 6.21 7.57 1.30
N LEU A 41 7.50 7.52 0.99
CA LEU A 41 8.04 7.07 -0.28
C LEU A 41 8.87 5.81 -0.07
N ILE A 42 8.55 4.76 -0.80
CA ILE A 42 9.36 3.55 -0.83
C ILE A 42 10.35 3.64 -2.00
N ASP A 43 11.61 3.36 -1.73
CA ASP A 43 12.64 3.25 -2.77
C ASP A 43 12.34 2.05 -3.67
N GLY A 44 12.29 2.30 -4.96
CA GLY A 44 11.96 1.31 -5.98
C GLY A 44 10.79 1.73 -6.88
N THR A 45 10.35 0.81 -7.73
CA THR A 45 9.20 1.04 -8.61
C THR A 45 7.88 0.92 -7.83
N SER A 46 6.74 1.24 -8.48
CA SER A 46 5.40 1.00 -7.90
C SER A 46 5.22 -0.41 -7.33
N ARG A 47 5.86 -1.42 -7.95
CA ARG A 47 5.81 -2.80 -7.46
C ARG A 47 6.50 -2.95 -6.09
N ALA A 48 7.54 -2.18 -5.82
CA ALA A 48 8.19 -2.16 -4.49
C ALA A 48 7.22 -1.68 -3.40
N GLY A 49 6.45 -0.62 -3.67
CA GLY A 49 5.41 -0.16 -2.74
C GLY A 49 4.30 -1.19 -2.53
N ILE A 50 3.82 -1.83 -3.62
CA ILE A 50 2.81 -2.90 -3.53
C ILE A 50 3.33 -4.04 -2.65
N GLU A 51 4.55 -4.50 -2.93
CA GLU A 51 5.16 -5.62 -2.18
C GLU A 51 5.39 -5.23 -0.72
N ALA A 52 5.93 -4.02 -0.44
CA ALA A 52 6.11 -3.53 0.91
C ALA A 52 4.80 -3.48 1.71
N ALA A 53 3.71 -2.98 1.10
CA ALA A 53 2.40 -2.93 1.74
C ALA A 53 1.89 -4.35 2.07
N ILE A 54 1.90 -5.25 1.09
CA ILE A 54 1.36 -6.61 1.25
C ILE A 54 2.19 -7.41 2.26
N VAL A 55 3.52 -7.45 2.15
CA VAL A 55 4.34 -8.24 3.08
C VAL A 55 4.31 -7.72 4.51
N SER A 56 4.04 -6.42 4.68
CA SER A 56 3.95 -5.81 6.00
C SER A 56 2.58 -6.00 6.65
N LEU A 57 1.49 -6.01 5.87
CA LEU A 57 0.12 -6.17 6.36
C LEU A 57 -0.28 -7.64 6.52
N VAL A 58 0.24 -8.54 5.68
CA VAL A 58 -0.17 -9.95 5.61
C VAL A 58 0.72 -10.83 6.48
N ARG A 59 0.11 -11.68 7.29
CA ARG A 59 0.78 -12.75 8.05
C ARG A 59 0.71 -14.07 7.28
N PRO A 60 1.67 -14.97 7.42
CA PRO A 60 1.53 -16.31 6.90
C PRO A 60 0.24 -16.99 7.35
N GLY A 61 -0.57 -17.46 6.40
CA GLY A 61 -1.87 -18.08 6.66
C GLY A 61 -3.06 -17.10 6.76
N ASP A 62 -2.82 -15.79 6.69
CA ASP A 62 -3.92 -14.82 6.57
C ASP A 62 -4.69 -15.03 5.29
N ARG A 63 -6.01 -14.87 5.35
CA ARG A 63 -6.86 -14.89 4.15
C ARG A 63 -6.87 -13.52 3.50
N VAL A 64 -6.47 -13.47 2.25
CA VAL A 64 -6.47 -12.26 1.42
C VAL A 64 -7.48 -12.43 0.30
N LEU A 65 -8.44 -11.49 0.19
CA LEU A 65 -9.39 -11.45 -0.91
C LEU A 65 -8.88 -10.48 -1.98
N VAL A 66 -8.81 -10.95 -3.21
CA VAL A 66 -8.38 -10.14 -4.36
C VAL A 66 -9.44 -10.20 -5.47
N PRO A 67 -10.23 -9.14 -5.66
CA PRO A 67 -11.08 -9.00 -6.84
C PRO A 67 -10.21 -8.75 -8.09
N VAL A 68 -10.36 -9.59 -9.11
CA VAL A 68 -9.56 -9.59 -10.33
C VAL A 68 -10.43 -9.22 -11.53
N PHE A 69 -10.18 -8.03 -12.10
CA PHE A 69 -10.84 -7.55 -13.33
C PHE A 69 -9.83 -7.19 -14.42
N GLY A 70 -8.57 -7.59 -14.23
CA GLY A 70 -7.46 -7.39 -15.15
C GLY A 70 -6.17 -7.99 -14.62
N ARG A 71 -5.08 -7.78 -15.36
CA ARG A 71 -3.76 -8.36 -15.08
C ARG A 71 -3.22 -7.99 -13.71
N PHE A 72 -3.46 -6.76 -13.24
CA PHE A 72 -2.85 -6.28 -12.01
C PHE A 72 -3.54 -6.84 -10.76
N GLY A 73 -4.81 -7.27 -10.86
CA GLY A 73 -5.42 -8.11 -9.83
C GLY A 73 -4.67 -9.43 -9.63
N HIS A 74 -4.33 -10.13 -10.72
CA HIS A 74 -3.50 -11.34 -10.63
C HIS A 74 -2.11 -11.07 -10.04
N LEU A 75 -1.52 -9.88 -10.29
CA LEU A 75 -0.26 -9.49 -9.67
C LEU A 75 -0.39 -9.35 -8.15
N LEU A 76 -1.47 -8.73 -7.66
CA LEU A 76 -1.72 -8.62 -6.22
C LEU A 76 -1.88 -10.00 -5.58
N ALA A 77 -2.64 -10.90 -6.25
CA ALA A 77 -2.82 -12.28 -5.79
C ALA A 77 -1.47 -13.02 -5.69
N GLU A 78 -0.62 -12.92 -6.71
CA GLU A 78 0.71 -13.54 -6.70
C GLU A 78 1.61 -12.98 -5.59
N ILE A 79 1.60 -11.66 -5.35
CA ILE A 79 2.39 -11.07 -4.26
C ILE A 79 1.89 -11.54 -2.89
N ALA A 80 0.57 -11.59 -2.69
CA ALA A 80 -0.02 -12.11 -1.46
C ALA A 80 0.30 -13.60 -1.24
N GLU A 81 0.28 -14.42 -2.29
CA GLU A 81 0.69 -15.83 -2.23
C GLU A 81 2.16 -15.97 -1.83
N ARG A 82 3.05 -15.14 -2.40
CA ARG A 82 4.47 -15.11 -2.02
C ARG A 82 4.70 -14.65 -0.58
N ALA A 83 3.80 -13.81 -0.05
CA ALA A 83 3.76 -13.45 1.37
C ALA A 83 3.17 -14.56 2.26
N GLN A 84 2.87 -15.74 1.69
CA GLN A 84 2.33 -16.93 2.35
C GLN A 84 0.88 -16.76 2.84
N ALA A 85 0.10 -15.90 2.18
CA ALA A 85 -1.34 -15.79 2.42
C ALA A 85 -2.11 -16.98 1.83
N GLU A 86 -3.28 -17.26 2.41
CA GLU A 86 -4.34 -18.02 1.76
C GLU A 86 -5.13 -17.08 0.84
N VAL A 87 -4.80 -17.08 -0.45
CA VAL A 87 -5.35 -16.13 -1.42
C VAL A 87 -6.68 -16.65 -1.97
N HIS A 88 -7.69 -15.79 -1.92
CA HIS A 88 -9.00 -16.01 -2.53
C HIS A 88 -9.24 -14.94 -3.60
N THR A 89 -9.60 -15.37 -4.80
CA THR A 89 -9.96 -14.46 -5.89
C THR A 89 -11.45 -14.53 -6.20
N ILE A 90 -11.99 -13.40 -6.63
CA ILE A 90 -13.22 -13.34 -7.42
C ILE A 90 -12.86 -12.70 -8.75
N GLU A 91 -13.43 -13.20 -9.84
CA GLU A 91 -13.09 -12.74 -11.19
C GLU A 91 -14.33 -12.24 -11.92
N THR A 92 -14.14 -11.26 -12.80
CA THR A 92 -15.16 -10.79 -13.74
C THR A 92 -14.58 -10.73 -15.14
N GLU A 93 -15.44 -10.60 -16.13
CA GLU A 93 -15.01 -10.43 -17.52
C GLU A 93 -14.18 -9.14 -17.68
N TRP A 94 -13.17 -9.19 -18.52
CA TRP A 94 -12.36 -8.02 -18.83
C TRP A 94 -13.21 -6.94 -19.49
N GLY A 95 -13.07 -5.70 -18.98
CA GLY A 95 -13.93 -4.59 -19.35
C GLY A 95 -15.10 -4.36 -18.40
N GLN A 96 -15.21 -5.17 -17.35
CA GLN A 96 -16.17 -5.00 -16.27
C GLN A 96 -15.44 -4.69 -14.96
N VAL A 97 -16.16 -4.11 -14.00
CA VAL A 97 -15.73 -3.90 -12.60
C VAL A 97 -16.74 -4.52 -11.65
N PHE A 98 -16.37 -4.67 -10.40
CA PHE A 98 -17.23 -5.28 -9.38
C PHE A 98 -18.18 -4.24 -8.76
N PRO A 99 -19.49 -4.51 -8.72
CA PRO A 99 -20.38 -3.82 -7.78
C PRO A 99 -19.92 -4.05 -6.33
N ALA A 100 -20.06 -3.05 -5.47
CA ALA A 100 -19.66 -3.15 -4.06
C ALA A 100 -20.36 -4.31 -3.33
N SER A 101 -21.61 -4.62 -3.68
CA SER A 101 -22.36 -5.76 -3.13
C SER A 101 -21.72 -7.12 -3.42
N VAL A 102 -21.12 -7.29 -4.60
CA VAL A 102 -20.42 -8.54 -4.96
C VAL A 102 -19.16 -8.70 -4.13
N ILE A 103 -18.44 -7.59 -3.87
CA ILE A 103 -17.28 -7.57 -2.99
C ILE A 103 -17.72 -7.93 -1.55
N GLU A 104 -18.82 -7.35 -1.06
CA GLU A 104 -19.34 -7.67 0.27
C GLU A 104 -19.73 -9.14 0.42
N GLU A 105 -20.43 -9.71 -0.56
CA GLU A 105 -20.75 -11.16 -0.57
C GLU A 105 -19.49 -12.03 -0.50
N ALA A 106 -18.44 -11.65 -1.21
CA ALA A 106 -17.17 -12.35 -1.15
C ALA A 106 -16.48 -12.19 0.21
N ILE A 107 -16.50 -11.01 0.82
CA ILE A 107 -15.98 -10.77 2.18
C ILE A 107 -16.71 -11.65 3.21
N ILE A 108 -18.04 -11.71 3.15
CA ILE A 108 -18.84 -12.54 4.07
C ILE A 108 -18.48 -14.03 3.93
N ARG A 109 -18.29 -14.49 2.70
CA ARG A 109 -17.97 -15.90 2.40
C ARG A 109 -16.55 -16.26 2.82
N VAL A 110 -15.57 -15.42 2.48
CA VAL A 110 -14.13 -15.68 2.68
C VAL A 110 -13.69 -15.32 4.08
N LYS A 111 -14.26 -14.25 4.67
CA LYS A 111 -13.82 -13.64 5.92
C LYS A 111 -12.32 -13.31 5.90
N PRO A 112 -11.86 -12.48 4.96
CA PRO A 112 -10.46 -12.16 4.82
C PRO A 112 -10.00 -11.21 5.93
N THR A 113 -8.69 -11.18 6.20
CA THR A 113 -8.05 -10.15 7.03
C THR A 113 -7.71 -8.91 6.21
N LEU A 114 -7.46 -9.09 4.90
CA LEU A 114 -7.14 -8.03 3.96
C LEU A 114 -7.95 -8.20 2.66
N LEU A 115 -8.57 -7.12 2.21
CA LEU A 115 -9.02 -6.95 0.83
C LEU A 115 -7.95 -6.17 0.07
N ALA A 116 -7.40 -6.74 -0.99
CA ALA A 116 -6.43 -6.09 -1.88
C ALA A 116 -7.06 -5.84 -3.26
N LEU A 117 -7.21 -4.57 -3.66
CA LEU A 117 -7.97 -4.18 -4.83
C LEU A 117 -7.18 -3.18 -5.69
N VAL A 118 -7.16 -3.40 -6.99
CA VAL A 118 -6.64 -2.42 -7.97
C VAL A 118 -7.71 -1.35 -8.20
N GLN A 119 -7.35 -0.06 -8.20
CA GLN A 119 -8.26 1.00 -8.63
C GLN A 119 -8.30 1.08 -10.16
N GLY A 120 -7.16 1.33 -10.79
CA GLY A 120 -7.06 1.46 -12.25
C GLY A 120 -6.26 0.32 -12.87
N ASP A 121 -6.90 -0.60 -13.59
CA ASP A 121 -6.18 -1.67 -14.28
C ASP A 121 -5.86 -1.28 -15.72
N THR A 122 -4.57 -1.08 -16.00
CA THR A 122 -4.08 -0.65 -17.32
C THR A 122 -4.37 -1.68 -18.41
N SER A 123 -4.47 -2.97 -18.07
CA SER A 123 -4.67 -4.04 -19.07
C SER A 123 -6.08 -4.05 -19.64
N THR A 124 -7.06 -3.57 -18.86
CA THR A 124 -8.47 -3.52 -19.25
C THR A 124 -8.98 -2.09 -19.44
N THR A 125 -8.19 -1.08 -19.07
CA THR A 125 -8.55 0.34 -19.06
C THR A 125 -9.74 0.68 -18.14
N MET A 126 -10.05 -0.22 -17.20
CA MET A 126 -11.15 -0.05 -16.27
C MET A 126 -10.70 0.61 -14.98
N ASN A 127 -11.59 1.40 -14.39
CA ASN A 127 -11.40 2.01 -13.08
C ASN A 127 -12.47 1.48 -12.12
N GLN A 128 -12.04 0.76 -11.08
CA GLN A 128 -12.90 0.20 -10.06
C GLN A 128 -13.29 1.30 -9.05
N PRO A 129 -14.58 1.58 -8.85
CA PRO A 129 -15.03 2.45 -7.77
C PRO A 129 -14.63 1.88 -6.39
N LEU A 130 -14.14 2.76 -5.50
CA LEU A 130 -13.68 2.38 -4.15
C LEU A 130 -14.54 2.98 -3.04
N ASP A 131 -15.37 3.94 -3.34
CA ASP A 131 -16.12 4.80 -2.42
C ASP A 131 -17.01 4.04 -1.43
N GLU A 132 -17.66 2.94 -1.85
CA GLU A 132 -18.49 2.12 -0.98
C GLU A 132 -17.71 0.98 -0.29
N VAL A 133 -16.54 0.62 -0.82
CA VAL A 133 -15.81 -0.59 -0.42
C VAL A 133 -15.22 -0.46 0.97
N GLY A 134 -14.68 0.71 1.33
CA GLY A 134 -14.08 0.90 2.66
C GLY A 134 -15.09 0.79 3.80
N ALA A 135 -16.30 1.32 3.63
CA ALA A 135 -17.36 1.16 4.62
C ALA A 135 -17.74 -0.32 4.83
N ILE A 136 -17.74 -1.10 3.74
CA ILE A 136 -17.96 -2.54 3.80
C ILE A 136 -16.81 -3.22 4.55
N CYS A 137 -15.57 -2.91 4.22
CA CYS A 137 -14.40 -3.45 4.91
C CYS A 137 -14.41 -3.14 6.41
N ALA A 138 -14.70 -1.89 6.78
CA ALA A 138 -14.81 -1.47 8.17
C ALA A 138 -15.92 -2.22 8.93
N LYS A 139 -17.08 -2.40 8.32
CA LYS A 139 -18.22 -3.16 8.87
C LYS A 139 -17.84 -4.61 9.22
N HIS A 140 -16.99 -5.22 8.42
CA HIS A 140 -16.56 -6.61 8.57
C HIS A 140 -15.20 -6.80 9.25
N GLY A 141 -14.56 -5.70 9.70
CA GLY A 141 -13.24 -5.75 10.35
C GLY A 141 -12.08 -6.12 9.44
N VAL A 142 -12.24 -5.91 8.12
CA VAL A 142 -11.25 -6.22 7.09
C VAL A 142 -10.37 -5.00 6.85
N LEU A 143 -9.05 -5.18 6.70
CA LEU A 143 -8.18 -4.12 6.22
C LEU A 143 -8.37 -3.92 4.71
N PHE A 144 -8.36 -2.66 4.26
CA PHE A 144 -8.56 -2.32 2.86
C PHE A 144 -7.31 -1.70 2.24
N TYR A 145 -6.68 -2.44 1.32
CA TYR A 145 -5.55 -1.99 0.53
C TYR A 145 -5.96 -1.70 -0.92
N ALA A 146 -5.55 -0.55 -1.45
CA ALA A 146 -5.75 -0.19 -2.85
C ALA A 146 -4.42 0.05 -3.60
N ASP A 147 -4.27 -0.62 -4.75
CA ASP A 147 -3.25 -0.28 -5.73
C ASP A 147 -3.77 0.82 -6.68
N ALA A 148 -3.27 2.04 -6.49
CA ALA A 148 -3.57 3.20 -7.33
C ALA A 148 -2.41 3.52 -8.29
N THR A 149 -1.56 2.54 -8.61
CA THR A 149 -0.36 2.74 -9.45
C THR A 149 -0.66 3.51 -10.72
N ALA A 150 -1.71 3.13 -11.44
CA ALA A 150 -2.03 3.72 -12.74
C ALA A 150 -2.99 4.93 -12.65
N SER A 151 -3.65 5.14 -11.53
CA SER A 151 -4.78 6.05 -11.42
C SER A 151 -4.55 7.29 -10.56
N LEU A 152 -3.67 7.22 -9.55
CA LEU A 152 -3.41 8.35 -8.66
C LEU A 152 -2.90 9.57 -9.45
N GLY A 153 -3.57 10.71 -9.26
CA GLY A 153 -3.31 11.94 -10.00
C GLY A 153 -3.98 12.00 -11.38
N GLY A 154 -4.59 10.92 -11.85
CA GLY A 154 -5.36 10.86 -13.09
C GLY A 154 -6.85 10.66 -12.88
N ASN A 155 -7.23 10.03 -11.77
CA ASN A 155 -8.60 9.86 -11.31
C ASN A 155 -8.75 10.44 -9.91
N ALA A 156 -10.00 10.69 -9.48
CA ALA A 156 -10.28 11.03 -8.08
C ALA A 156 -9.75 9.94 -7.14
N PHE A 157 -9.18 10.37 -6.03
CA PHE A 157 -8.71 9.49 -4.96
C PHE A 157 -8.91 10.18 -3.62
N GLU A 158 -9.68 9.58 -2.74
CA GLU A 158 -10.11 10.13 -1.45
C GLU A 158 -9.84 9.10 -0.36
N ALA A 159 -8.56 8.95 0.06
CA ALA A 159 -8.15 7.86 0.92
C ALA A 159 -8.95 7.81 2.23
N ASP A 160 -9.10 8.94 2.90
CA ASP A 160 -9.84 9.01 4.17
C ASP A 160 -11.35 8.82 3.97
N ALA A 161 -11.93 9.54 3.00
CA ALA A 161 -13.37 9.47 2.74
C ALA A 161 -13.81 8.08 2.27
N TRP A 162 -12.95 7.36 1.58
CA TRP A 162 -13.21 5.98 1.14
C TRP A 162 -12.77 4.93 2.16
N GLY A 163 -12.23 5.33 3.30
CA GLY A 163 -11.86 4.42 4.39
C GLY A 163 -10.77 3.42 4.04
N LEU A 164 -9.77 3.86 3.26
CA LEU A 164 -8.61 3.03 2.92
C LEU A 164 -7.67 2.87 4.12
N ASP A 165 -7.21 1.66 4.36
CA ASP A 165 -6.17 1.39 5.37
C ASP A 165 -4.78 1.53 4.78
N ALA A 166 -4.59 1.15 3.53
CA ALA A 166 -3.32 1.33 2.84
C ALA A 166 -3.54 1.59 1.35
N ALA A 167 -2.71 2.43 0.76
CA ALA A 167 -2.69 2.63 -0.69
C ALA A 167 -1.27 2.85 -1.19
N THR A 168 -1.00 2.39 -2.41
CA THR A 168 0.29 2.58 -3.10
C THR A 168 0.10 3.10 -4.50
N ALA A 169 1.11 3.81 -5.03
CA ALA A 169 1.09 4.33 -6.39
C ALA A 169 2.45 4.27 -7.07
N GLY A 170 2.50 4.69 -8.32
CA GLY A 170 3.72 4.76 -9.11
C GLY A 170 3.93 6.13 -9.74
N LEU A 171 5.12 6.72 -9.55
CA LEU A 171 5.44 8.05 -10.08
C LEU A 171 5.40 8.12 -11.60
N GLN A 172 5.77 7.05 -12.29
CA GLN A 172 5.88 6.99 -13.75
C GLN A 172 4.55 6.89 -14.49
N LYS A 173 3.44 6.92 -13.79
CA LYS A 173 2.08 6.91 -14.34
C LYS A 173 1.49 8.32 -14.34
N CYS A 174 0.24 8.49 -13.90
CA CYS A 174 -0.43 9.79 -13.94
C CYS A 174 0.24 10.87 -13.08
N LEU A 175 1.03 10.51 -12.08
CA LEU A 175 1.84 11.46 -11.31
C LEU A 175 2.94 12.15 -12.14
N GLY A 176 3.34 11.58 -13.28
CA GLY A 176 4.25 12.21 -14.24
C GLY A 176 5.70 12.36 -13.78
N GLY A 177 6.12 11.61 -12.77
CA GLY A 177 7.47 11.58 -12.25
C GLY A 177 8.34 10.47 -12.85
N PRO A 178 9.64 10.42 -12.54
CA PRO A 178 10.50 9.31 -12.92
C PRO A 178 10.13 8.05 -12.11
N SER A 179 10.34 6.88 -12.73
CA SER A 179 10.32 5.62 -11.97
C SER A 179 11.46 5.60 -10.96
N GLY A 180 11.25 4.99 -9.80
CA GLY A 180 12.30 4.86 -8.78
C GLY A 180 11.85 5.16 -7.36
N SER A 181 10.62 5.66 -7.18
CA SER A 181 9.97 5.69 -5.87
C SER A 181 8.47 5.42 -5.98
N SER A 182 7.91 4.85 -4.93
CA SER A 182 6.50 4.50 -4.82
C SER A 182 5.90 5.19 -3.60
N PRO A 183 4.95 6.14 -3.79
CA PRO A 183 4.22 6.71 -2.68
C PRO A 183 3.34 5.66 -2.00
N VAL A 184 3.31 5.71 -0.68
CA VAL A 184 2.47 4.84 0.18
C VAL A 184 1.80 5.71 1.23
N THR A 185 0.53 5.45 1.52
CA THR A 185 -0.16 6.00 2.68
C THR A 185 -0.79 4.88 3.50
N LEU A 186 -0.76 5.02 4.84
CA LEU A 186 -1.21 4.02 5.79
C LEU A 186 -2.09 4.67 6.85
N SER A 187 -3.27 4.10 7.11
CA SER A 187 -4.13 4.49 8.23
C SER A 187 -3.51 4.08 9.57
N GLU A 188 -4.02 4.65 10.68
CA GLU A 188 -3.63 4.22 12.03
C GLU A 188 -3.84 2.71 12.23
N ARG A 189 -4.93 2.13 11.71
CA ARG A 189 -5.21 0.69 11.76
C ARG A 189 -4.14 -0.13 11.05
N ALA A 190 -3.71 0.33 9.87
CA ALA A 190 -2.64 -0.34 9.12
C ALA A 190 -1.30 -0.22 9.85
N VAL A 191 -0.98 0.96 10.39
CA VAL A 191 0.23 1.17 11.20
C VAL A 191 0.23 0.27 12.44
N GLU A 192 -0.89 0.17 13.16
CA GLU A 192 -1.02 -0.72 14.31
C GLU A 192 -0.80 -2.20 13.91
N ALA A 193 -1.43 -2.65 12.82
CA ALA A 193 -1.25 -4.00 12.31
C ALA A 193 0.22 -4.29 11.96
N ILE A 194 0.91 -3.36 11.32
CA ILE A 194 2.32 -3.47 10.96
C ILE A 194 3.21 -3.48 12.22
N ARG A 195 3.02 -2.53 13.13
CA ARG A 195 3.81 -2.43 14.38
C ARG A 195 3.62 -3.63 15.30
N SER A 196 2.46 -4.29 15.26
CA SER A 196 2.23 -5.53 16.02
C SER A 196 3.14 -6.70 15.57
N ARG A 197 3.78 -6.56 14.41
CA ARG A 197 4.75 -7.51 13.84
C ARG A 197 6.18 -7.01 13.94
N GLY A 198 6.40 -5.89 14.63
CA GLY A 198 7.69 -5.24 14.72
C GLY A 198 8.79 -6.15 15.25
N ARG A 199 9.98 -5.97 14.69
CA ARG A 199 11.20 -6.62 15.14
C ARG A 199 12.37 -5.65 15.00
N VAL A 200 13.04 -5.37 16.12
CA VAL A 200 14.25 -4.55 16.10
C VAL A 200 15.35 -5.28 15.33
N GLU A 201 16.05 -4.54 14.49
CA GLU A 201 17.14 -5.06 13.68
C GLU A 201 18.25 -5.69 14.54
N ALA A 202 18.79 -6.84 14.10
CA ALA A 202 19.72 -7.64 14.91
C ALA A 202 20.96 -6.85 15.37
N GLY A 203 21.44 -5.89 14.56
CA GLY A 203 22.64 -5.10 14.84
C GLY A 203 22.48 -4.04 15.93
N ILE A 204 21.25 -3.67 16.26
CA ILE A 204 20.92 -2.62 17.26
C ILE A 204 19.98 -3.13 18.35
N ARG A 205 19.63 -4.42 18.33
CA ARG A 205 18.71 -5.03 19.29
C ARG A 205 19.35 -5.16 20.67
N GLU A 206 18.61 -4.71 21.71
CA GLU A 206 18.96 -4.84 23.10
C GLU A 206 18.15 -5.94 23.81
N ALA A 207 18.60 -6.30 25.03
CA ALA A 207 17.86 -7.25 25.85
C ALA A 207 16.55 -6.62 26.34
N GLY A 208 15.43 -7.21 25.94
CA GLY A 208 14.08 -6.72 26.28
C GLY A 208 13.32 -6.09 25.09
N ASP A 209 13.98 -5.89 23.96
CA ASP A 209 13.32 -5.40 22.77
C ASP A 209 12.25 -6.36 22.26
N ALA A 210 11.14 -5.80 21.81
CA ALA A 210 10.07 -6.57 21.22
C ALA A 210 10.58 -7.33 19.98
N SER A 211 10.33 -8.62 19.95
CA SER A 211 10.61 -9.45 18.79
C SER A 211 9.39 -10.33 18.56
N SER A 212 8.51 -9.92 17.65
CA SER A 212 7.41 -10.77 17.22
C SER A 212 7.96 -12.05 16.60
N ALA A 213 7.38 -13.20 16.95
CA ALA A 213 7.69 -14.46 16.26
C ALA A 213 7.20 -14.41 14.80
N ASP A 214 6.21 -13.56 14.54
CA ASP A 214 5.55 -13.34 13.25
C ASP A 214 6.00 -12.02 12.61
N PHE A 215 7.30 -11.76 12.61
CA PHE A 215 7.88 -10.56 12.02
C PHE A 215 7.76 -10.53 10.49
N VAL A 216 7.80 -9.33 9.93
CA VAL A 216 7.82 -9.12 8.47
C VAL A 216 9.04 -9.80 7.86
N ARG A 217 8.83 -10.66 6.86
CA ARG A 217 9.89 -11.51 6.26
C ARG A 217 10.65 -10.82 5.14
N SER A 218 10.71 -9.51 5.18
CA SER A 218 11.58 -8.69 4.35
C SER A 218 12.26 -7.67 5.23
N ASN A 219 13.56 -7.55 5.16
CA ASN A 219 14.27 -6.47 5.85
C ASN A 219 14.12 -5.16 5.07
N TYR A 220 14.15 -5.22 3.74
CA TYR A 220 14.09 -4.04 2.87
C TYR A 220 12.67 -3.44 2.76
N PHE A 221 11.65 -4.29 2.72
CA PHE A 221 10.24 -3.88 2.56
C PHE A 221 9.44 -3.95 3.86
N ASP A 222 10.10 -3.97 5.01
CA ASP A 222 9.42 -3.86 6.31
C ASP A 222 8.98 -2.42 6.55
N LEU A 223 7.69 -2.14 6.36
CA LEU A 223 7.14 -0.80 6.58
C LEU A 223 7.24 -0.36 8.04
N GLY A 224 7.31 -1.27 9.01
CA GLY A 224 7.56 -0.93 10.40
C GLY A 224 8.94 -0.29 10.57
N MET A 225 9.99 -0.90 10.00
CA MET A 225 11.34 -0.35 10.01
C MET A 225 11.44 0.97 9.21
N ILE A 226 10.76 1.06 8.07
CA ILE A 226 10.74 2.28 7.26
C ILE A 226 10.04 3.43 8.01
N LEU A 227 8.94 3.14 8.72
CA LEU A 227 8.25 4.10 9.57
C LEU A 227 9.13 4.60 10.72
N ASP A 228 9.94 3.73 11.33
CA ASP A 228 10.88 4.12 12.39
C ASP A 228 12.01 5.02 11.85
N TYR A 229 12.29 4.93 10.56
CA TYR A 229 13.35 5.68 9.90
C TYR A 229 12.86 7.02 9.31
N TRP A 230 11.70 7.04 8.68
CA TRP A 230 11.13 8.18 7.94
C TRP A 230 9.71 8.55 8.36
N GLY A 231 9.14 7.85 9.32
CA GLY A 231 7.83 8.15 9.85
C GLY A 231 7.81 9.42 10.71
N PRO A 232 6.61 9.88 11.07
CA PRO A 232 6.43 11.02 11.95
C PRO A 232 6.89 10.75 13.37
#